data_a767433198320e469bb7164f33134b8a
#
_entry.id   a767433198320e469bb7164f33134b8a
#
_cell.length_a   1.000
_cell.length_b   1.000
_cell.length_c   1.000
_cell.angle_alpha   90.00
_cell.angle_beta   90.00
_cell.angle_gamma   90.00
#
_symmetry.space_group_name_H-M   'P 1'
#
loop_
_entity.id
_entity.type
_entity.pdbx_description
1 polymer ?
#
loop_
_entity_poly.entity_id
_entity_poly.type
_entity_poly.pdbx_seq_one_letter_code
_entity_poly.pdbx_strand_id
1 'polypeptide(L)'
;MKIAVIGSGIAGLTCAYYLSREHEVSVFEKRDRIGGHTCTNDVKINNTMYAVDTGFIVFNDKTYPRFKRLLRELKVAWRDTEMSFSVTDPKSGLEYNGNNLNTLFAQRRNLFSRKFYQLISGILTFNKAAKKAYEQDIETLD
;
A
#
# COMPACT_ATOMS: atom_id res chain seq x y z
N MET A 1 3.97 -30.77 17.22
CA MET A 1 5.24 -30.86 16.44
C MET A 1 6.08 -29.63 16.77
N LYS A 2 7.41 -29.67 16.52
CA LYS A 2 8.27 -28.49 16.56
C LYS A 2 8.40 -27.93 15.15
N ILE A 3 8.11 -26.65 14.97
CA ILE A 3 8.08 -25.98 13.67
C ILE A 3 8.99 -24.76 13.72
N ALA A 4 9.86 -24.63 12.72
CA ALA A 4 10.69 -23.45 12.50
C ALA A 4 10.09 -22.59 11.39
N VAL A 5 9.86 -21.31 11.67
CA VAL A 5 9.42 -20.31 10.70
C VAL A 5 10.59 -19.37 10.42
N ILE A 6 10.99 -19.25 9.17
CA ILE A 6 12.10 -18.41 8.76
C ILE A 6 11.58 -17.08 8.22
N GLY A 7 11.97 -16.01 8.89
CA GLY A 7 11.56 -14.62 8.58
C GLY A 7 10.35 -14.17 9.39
N SER A 8 10.45 -12.96 9.94
CA SER A 8 9.41 -12.31 10.77
C SER A 8 8.62 -11.23 9.99
N GLY A 9 8.51 -11.36 8.67
CA GLY A 9 7.58 -10.56 7.89
C GLY A 9 6.13 -11.00 8.12
N ILE A 10 5.16 -10.29 7.49
CA ILE A 10 3.72 -10.56 7.68
C ILE A 10 3.35 -12.03 7.42
N ALA A 11 3.94 -12.67 6.41
CA ALA A 11 3.67 -14.08 6.11
C ALA A 11 4.16 -15.01 7.22
N GLY A 12 5.43 -14.86 7.65
CA GLY A 12 6.02 -15.68 8.71
C GLY A 12 5.31 -15.49 10.04
N LEU A 13 5.04 -14.25 10.45
CA LEU A 13 4.32 -13.96 11.68
C LEU A 13 2.89 -14.48 11.66
N THR A 14 2.18 -14.38 10.53
CA THR A 14 0.82 -14.92 10.40
C THR A 14 0.83 -16.45 10.49
N CYS A 15 1.78 -17.13 9.82
CA CYS A 15 1.95 -18.57 9.93
C CYS A 15 2.26 -18.98 11.37
N ALA A 16 3.22 -18.32 12.00
CA ALA A 16 3.60 -18.60 13.38
C ALA A 16 2.42 -18.42 14.35
N TYR A 17 1.65 -17.36 14.18
CA TYR A 17 0.47 -17.07 15.00
C TYR A 17 -0.58 -18.18 14.94
N TYR A 18 -0.92 -18.66 13.74
CA TYR A 18 -1.92 -19.72 13.62
C TYR A 18 -1.37 -21.10 14.03
N LEU A 19 -0.12 -21.42 13.68
CA LEU A 19 0.50 -22.70 14.02
C LEU A 19 0.79 -22.85 15.52
N SER A 20 1.06 -21.75 16.22
CA SER A 20 1.34 -21.78 17.67
C SER A 20 0.15 -22.21 18.54
N ARG A 21 -1.05 -22.28 17.96
CA ARG A 21 -2.25 -22.77 18.66
C ARG A 21 -2.20 -24.29 18.94
N GLU A 22 -1.49 -25.02 18.11
CA GLU A 22 -1.43 -26.49 18.18
C GLU A 22 0.00 -27.04 18.19
N HIS A 23 0.99 -26.18 17.95
CA HIS A 23 2.38 -26.60 17.76
C HIS A 23 3.35 -25.71 18.53
N GLU A 24 4.53 -26.24 18.84
CA GLU A 24 5.66 -25.47 19.35
C GLU A 24 6.35 -24.78 18.15
N VAL A 25 6.25 -23.45 18.08
CA VAL A 25 6.76 -22.68 16.95
C VAL A 25 7.92 -21.78 17.36
N SER A 26 9.01 -21.87 16.62
CA SER A 26 10.16 -20.95 16.74
C SER A 26 10.27 -20.10 15.49
N VAL A 27 10.35 -18.78 15.65
CA VAL A 27 10.55 -17.84 14.55
C VAL A 27 12.00 -17.38 14.53
N PHE A 28 12.64 -17.47 13.36
CA PHE A 28 14.01 -17.03 13.14
C PHE A 28 14.03 -15.81 12.25
N GLU A 29 14.65 -14.72 12.70
CA GLU A 29 14.81 -13.48 11.95
C GLU A 29 16.31 -13.16 11.84
N LYS A 30 16.75 -12.76 10.65
CA LYS A 30 18.14 -12.39 10.39
C LYS A 30 18.47 -10.97 10.87
N ARG A 31 17.49 -10.09 10.82
CA ARG A 31 17.67 -8.68 11.22
C ARG A 31 17.45 -8.53 12.71
N ASP A 32 17.94 -7.45 13.26
CA ASP A 32 17.70 -7.00 14.63
C ASP A 32 16.27 -6.47 14.88
N ARG A 33 15.45 -6.44 13.82
CA ARG A 33 14.09 -5.91 13.79
C ARG A 33 13.11 -6.93 13.21
N ILE A 34 11.98 -7.14 13.86
CA ILE A 34 10.85 -7.92 13.36
C ILE A 34 9.94 -7.06 12.47
N GLY A 35 9.04 -7.71 11.69
CA GLY A 35 8.02 -7.04 10.89
C GLY A 35 8.28 -7.03 9.39
N GLY A 36 9.51 -7.32 8.94
CA GLY A 36 9.84 -7.38 7.52
C GLY A 36 9.67 -6.01 6.83
N HIS A 37 8.74 -5.91 5.88
CA HIS A 37 8.44 -4.65 5.18
C HIS A 37 7.66 -3.65 6.05
N THR A 38 6.84 -4.12 6.97
CA THR A 38 6.15 -3.23 7.93
C THR A 38 7.16 -2.63 8.89
N CYS A 39 7.08 -1.33 9.12
CA CYS A 39 8.01 -0.62 10.00
C CYS A 39 7.36 0.61 10.59
N THR A 40 7.23 0.63 11.90
CA THR A 40 6.80 1.80 12.66
C THR A 40 8.01 2.35 13.39
N ASN A 41 8.26 3.65 13.27
CA ASN A 41 9.35 4.34 13.96
C ASN A 41 8.78 5.32 14.98
N ASP A 42 9.29 5.27 16.19
CA ASP A 42 8.94 6.23 17.21
C ASP A 42 9.77 7.51 17.03
N VAL A 43 9.09 8.61 16.74
CA VAL A 43 9.70 9.93 16.50
C VAL A 43 9.26 10.89 17.60
N LYS A 44 10.23 11.48 18.29
CA LYS A 44 9.97 12.49 19.31
C LYS A 44 10.04 13.90 18.73
N ILE A 45 8.91 14.64 18.79
CA ILE A 45 8.81 16.03 18.37
C ILE A 45 8.24 16.85 19.54
N ASN A 46 8.93 17.89 19.97
CA ASN A 46 8.48 18.77 21.07
C ASN A 46 7.98 18.01 22.31
N ASN A 47 8.76 17.03 22.78
CA ASN A 47 8.44 16.14 23.90
C ASN A 47 7.23 15.20 23.70
N THR A 48 6.61 15.16 22.53
CA THR A 48 5.55 14.22 22.19
C THR A 48 6.11 13.10 21.32
N MET A 49 5.76 11.84 21.64
CA MET A 49 6.13 10.67 20.84
C MET A 49 5.07 10.41 19.79
N TYR A 50 5.51 10.20 18.57
CA TYR A 50 4.67 9.83 17.43
C TYR A 50 5.14 8.50 16.87
N ALA A 51 4.23 7.54 16.74
CA ALA A 51 4.45 6.29 16.02
C ALA A 51 4.21 6.54 14.52
N VAL A 52 5.27 6.50 13.72
CA VAL A 52 5.23 6.81 12.28
C VAL A 52 5.45 5.55 11.48
N ASP A 53 4.43 5.12 10.75
CA ASP A 53 4.54 4.01 9.83
C ASP A 53 5.30 4.43 8.57
N THR A 54 6.39 3.72 8.25
CA THR A 54 7.26 4.00 7.09
C THR A 54 7.30 2.86 6.08
N GLY A 55 6.76 1.69 6.43
CA GLY A 55 6.57 0.58 5.53
C GLY A 55 5.13 0.52 5.02
N PHE A 56 4.50 -0.63 5.00
CA PHE A 56 3.13 -0.82 4.56
C PHE A 56 2.12 0.04 5.35
N ILE A 57 1.81 1.22 4.85
CA ILE A 57 1.05 2.27 5.57
C ILE A 57 -0.44 2.32 5.25
N VAL A 58 -0.87 1.71 4.15
CA VAL A 58 -2.29 1.70 3.74
C VAL A 58 -2.71 0.34 3.20
N PHE A 59 -3.98 0.01 3.38
CA PHE A 59 -4.63 -1.15 2.79
C PHE A 59 -6.08 -0.79 2.46
N ASN A 60 -6.77 -1.62 1.67
CA ASN A 60 -8.17 -1.43 1.34
C ASN A 60 -8.97 -2.73 1.51
N ASP A 61 -10.28 -2.62 1.60
CA ASP A 61 -11.17 -3.74 1.87
C ASP A 61 -11.24 -4.75 0.72
N LYS A 62 -11.04 -4.30 -0.50
CA LYS A 62 -11.20 -5.13 -1.70
C LYS A 62 -10.03 -6.08 -1.90
N THR A 63 -8.79 -5.58 -1.75
CA THR A 63 -7.57 -6.35 -2.06
C THR A 63 -6.96 -7.02 -0.83
N TYR A 64 -7.34 -6.60 0.40
CA TYR A 64 -6.77 -7.10 1.65
C TYR A 64 -7.80 -7.70 2.64
N PRO A 65 -8.78 -8.52 2.21
CA PRO A 65 -9.82 -9.03 3.10
C PRO A 65 -9.28 -9.92 4.21
N ARG A 66 -8.25 -10.75 3.89
CA ARG A 66 -7.60 -11.64 4.88
C ARG A 66 -6.78 -10.86 5.90
N PHE A 67 -6.10 -9.81 5.47
CA PHE A 67 -5.33 -8.93 6.36
C PHE A 67 -6.28 -8.21 7.33
N LYS A 68 -7.37 -7.66 6.85
CA LYS A 68 -8.40 -7.03 7.68
C LYS A 68 -9.01 -8.00 8.70
N ARG A 69 -9.21 -9.25 8.31
CA ARG A 69 -9.63 -10.32 9.24
C ARG A 69 -8.60 -10.55 10.34
N LEU A 70 -7.32 -10.63 9.99
CA LEU A 70 -6.22 -10.81 10.93
C LEU A 70 -6.16 -9.65 11.94
N LEU A 71 -6.24 -8.39 11.46
CA LEU A 71 -6.26 -7.22 12.33
C LEU A 71 -7.40 -7.25 13.34
N ARG A 72 -8.62 -7.64 12.91
CA ARG A 72 -9.78 -7.79 13.82
C ARG A 72 -9.54 -8.87 14.86
N GLU A 73 -9.00 -10.01 14.45
CA GLU A 73 -8.71 -11.13 15.36
C GLU A 73 -7.65 -10.74 16.40
N LEU A 74 -6.63 -9.99 15.98
CA LEU A 74 -5.59 -9.46 16.86
C LEU A 74 -6.03 -8.20 17.63
N LYS A 75 -7.24 -7.68 17.38
CA LYS A 75 -7.78 -6.45 17.98
C LYS A 75 -6.89 -5.22 17.70
N VAL A 76 -6.24 -5.20 16.54
CA VAL A 76 -5.43 -4.06 16.10
C VAL A 76 -6.35 -3.01 15.50
N ALA A 77 -6.29 -1.79 16.03
CA ALA A 77 -7.06 -0.66 15.51
C ALA A 77 -6.44 -0.12 14.21
N TRP A 78 -7.30 0.35 13.31
CA TRP A 78 -6.90 1.11 12.11
C TRP A 78 -7.85 2.29 11.96
N ARG A 79 -7.47 3.23 11.12
CA ARG A 79 -8.29 4.40 10.78
C ARG A 79 -8.45 4.53 9.29
N ASP A 80 -9.55 5.14 8.86
CA ASP A 80 -9.75 5.49 7.46
C ASP A 80 -8.74 6.57 7.05
N THR A 81 -8.25 6.44 5.83
CA THR A 81 -7.32 7.39 5.22
C THR A 81 -7.61 7.51 3.73
N GLU A 82 -7.11 8.55 3.10
CA GLU A 82 -7.17 8.73 1.67
C GLU A 82 -5.87 8.24 1.03
N MET A 83 -6.00 7.54 -0.09
CA MET A 83 -4.87 7.18 -0.93
C MET A 83 -4.95 7.98 -2.22
N SER A 84 -4.16 9.03 -2.31
CA SER A 84 -4.00 9.84 -3.51
C SER A 84 -2.58 9.73 -4.04
N PHE A 85 -2.38 10.12 -5.29
CA PHE A 85 -1.05 10.27 -5.86
C PHE A 85 -0.87 11.67 -6.42
N SER A 86 0.36 12.16 -6.37
CA SER A 86 0.77 13.40 -7.01
C SER A 86 1.94 13.14 -7.95
N VAL A 87 2.02 13.94 -8.98
CA VAL A 87 3.09 13.89 -9.98
C VAL A 87 3.76 15.25 -10.02
N THR A 88 5.09 15.25 -9.95
CA THR A 88 5.93 16.42 -10.16
C THR A 88 7.00 16.06 -11.19
N ASP A 89 7.02 16.79 -12.31
CA ASP A 89 8.09 16.68 -13.30
C ASP A 89 8.95 17.96 -13.28
N PRO A 90 10.14 17.92 -12.71
CA PRO A 90 11.03 19.08 -12.63
C PRO A 90 11.43 19.65 -13.98
N LYS A 91 11.47 18.81 -15.04
CA LYS A 91 11.89 19.24 -16.39
C LYS A 91 10.83 20.11 -17.06
N SER A 92 9.58 19.73 -17.00
CA SER A 92 8.48 20.48 -17.60
C SER A 92 7.82 21.46 -16.61
N GLY A 93 8.10 21.35 -15.32
CA GLY A 93 7.42 22.08 -14.26
C GLY A 93 5.95 21.69 -14.11
N LEU A 94 5.57 20.49 -14.57
CA LEU A 94 4.22 19.97 -14.44
C LEU A 94 4.01 19.39 -13.05
N GLU A 95 2.94 19.82 -12.40
CA GLU A 95 2.48 19.28 -11.12
C GLU A 95 0.97 19.09 -11.13
N TYR A 96 0.52 17.92 -10.69
CA TYR A 96 -0.90 17.64 -10.48
C TYR A 96 -1.09 16.52 -9.46
N ASN A 97 -2.30 16.43 -8.92
CA ASN A 97 -2.70 15.35 -8.02
C ASN A 97 -4.00 14.74 -8.55
N GLY A 98 -4.10 13.42 -8.53
CA GLY A 98 -5.20 12.64 -9.10
C GLY A 98 -6.43 12.48 -8.20
N ASN A 99 -6.52 13.17 -7.07
CA ASN A 99 -7.60 12.96 -6.11
C ASN A 99 -8.96 13.51 -6.59
N ASN A 100 -8.98 14.76 -7.08
CA ASN A 100 -10.20 15.41 -7.56
C ASN A 100 -9.87 16.46 -8.63
N LEU A 101 -10.90 17.03 -9.27
CA LEU A 101 -10.71 18.02 -10.33
C LEU A 101 -9.98 19.28 -9.86
N ASN A 102 -10.19 19.72 -8.62
CA ASN A 102 -9.49 20.88 -8.09
C ASN A 102 -7.99 20.64 -7.96
N THR A 103 -7.60 19.48 -7.46
CA THR A 103 -6.19 19.08 -7.31
C THR A 103 -5.56 18.65 -8.64
N LEU A 104 -6.35 18.10 -9.57
CA LEU A 104 -5.90 17.79 -10.92
C LEU A 104 -5.49 19.07 -11.68
N PHE A 105 -6.25 20.14 -11.51
CA PHE A 105 -5.95 21.46 -12.06
C PHE A 105 -5.37 22.42 -11.02
N ALA A 106 -4.57 21.93 -10.06
CA ALA A 106 -3.87 22.77 -9.07
C ALA A 106 -3.06 23.87 -9.75
N GLN A 107 -2.37 23.54 -10.83
CA GLN A 107 -1.80 24.53 -11.75
C GLN A 107 -2.89 24.99 -12.73
N ARG A 108 -3.55 26.11 -12.43
CA ARG A 108 -4.69 26.63 -13.23
C ARG A 108 -4.39 26.86 -14.70
N ARG A 109 -3.11 27.09 -15.07
CA ARG A 109 -2.66 27.16 -16.48
C ARG A 109 -2.99 25.91 -17.28
N ASN A 110 -3.09 24.76 -16.63
CA ASN A 110 -3.39 23.49 -17.28
C ASN A 110 -4.84 23.38 -17.78
N LEU A 111 -5.75 24.23 -17.30
CA LEU A 111 -7.11 24.36 -17.83
C LEU A 111 -7.13 24.75 -19.33
N PHE A 112 -6.10 25.47 -19.80
CA PHE A 112 -5.97 25.89 -21.18
C PHE A 112 -4.92 25.13 -21.98
N SER A 113 -4.37 24.05 -21.41
CA SER A 113 -3.29 23.26 -22.02
C SER A 113 -3.82 22.04 -22.76
N ARG A 114 -3.77 22.06 -24.11
CA ARG A 114 -4.09 20.90 -24.94
C ARG A 114 -3.23 19.67 -24.58
N LYS A 115 -1.94 19.87 -24.26
CA LYS A 115 -1.03 18.79 -23.86
C LYS A 115 -1.47 18.13 -22.56
N PHE A 116 -2.01 18.89 -21.62
CA PHE A 116 -2.51 18.34 -20.37
C PHE A 116 -3.76 17.48 -20.57
N TYR A 117 -4.69 17.91 -21.42
CA TYR A 117 -5.86 17.10 -21.80
C TYR A 117 -5.47 15.83 -22.56
N GLN A 118 -4.45 15.88 -23.42
CA GLN A 118 -3.91 14.70 -24.09
C GLN A 118 -3.30 13.72 -23.08
N LEU A 119 -2.58 14.20 -22.06
CA LEU A 119 -2.07 13.38 -20.96
C LEU A 119 -3.19 12.67 -20.22
N ILE A 120 -4.23 13.39 -19.80
CA ILE A 120 -5.39 12.81 -19.09
C ILE A 120 -6.09 11.77 -19.98
N SER A 121 -6.35 12.08 -21.24
CA SER A 121 -6.97 11.15 -22.18
C SER A 121 -6.11 9.91 -22.39
N GLY A 122 -4.78 10.06 -22.48
CA GLY A 122 -3.83 8.96 -22.56
C GLY A 122 -3.89 8.04 -21.35
N ILE A 123 -3.93 8.60 -20.14
CA ILE A 123 -4.07 7.85 -18.88
C ILE A 123 -5.38 7.04 -18.87
N LEU A 124 -6.49 7.65 -19.23
CA LEU A 124 -7.80 6.98 -19.28
C LEU A 124 -7.83 5.85 -20.31
N THR A 125 -7.26 6.10 -21.50
CA THR A 125 -7.14 5.09 -22.56
C THR A 125 -6.25 3.92 -22.14
N PHE A 126 -5.11 4.23 -21.53
CA PHE A 126 -4.21 3.20 -21.00
C PHE A 126 -4.90 2.34 -19.92
N ASN A 127 -5.57 2.96 -18.96
CA ASN A 127 -6.26 2.23 -17.89
C ASN A 127 -7.35 1.32 -18.45
N LYS A 128 -8.10 1.77 -19.46
CA LYS A 128 -9.11 0.94 -20.14
C LYS A 128 -8.47 -0.23 -20.87
N ALA A 129 -7.38 0.00 -21.59
CA ALA A 129 -6.65 -1.04 -22.31
C ALA A 129 -6.01 -2.07 -21.36
N ALA A 130 -5.37 -1.59 -20.28
CA ALA A 130 -4.77 -2.44 -19.27
C ALA A 130 -5.79 -3.33 -18.55
N LYS A 131 -6.97 -2.78 -18.22
CA LYS A 131 -8.06 -3.57 -17.64
C LYS A 131 -8.54 -4.67 -18.59
N LYS A 132 -8.71 -4.35 -19.87
CA LYS A 132 -9.11 -5.31 -20.89
C LYS A 132 -8.05 -6.41 -21.07
N ALA A 133 -6.78 -6.05 -21.13
CA ALA A 133 -5.70 -7.02 -21.23
C ALA A 133 -5.66 -7.96 -20.02
N TYR A 134 -5.79 -7.42 -18.81
CA TYR A 134 -5.85 -8.21 -17.58
C TYR A 134 -7.02 -9.20 -17.57
N GLU A 135 -8.21 -8.80 -18.03
CA GLU A 135 -9.38 -9.66 -18.13
C GLU A 135 -9.16 -10.80 -19.16
N GLN A 136 -8.48 -10.52 -20.28
CA GLN A 136 -8.16 -11.51 -21.31
C GLN A 136 -7.12 -12.54 -20.86
N ASP A 137 -6.08 -12.11 -20.12
CA ASP A 137 -5.04 -13.01 -19.61
C ASP A 137 -5.57 -13.99 -18.56
N ILE A 138 -6.59 -13.61 -17.80
CA ILE A 138 -7.24 -14.50 -16.82
C ILE A 138 -8.01 -15.61 -17.53
N GLU A 139 -8.66 -15.34 -18.67
CA GLU A 139 -9.40 -16.35 -19.46
C GLU A 139 -8.48 -17.36 -20.16
N THR A 140 -7.18 -17.04 -20.30
CA THR A 140 -6.19 -17.93 -20.94
C THR A 140 -5.40 -18.78 -19.94
N LEU A 141 -5.61 -18.59 -18.63
CA LEU A 141 -4.93 -19.32 -17.56
C LEU A 141 -5.75 -20.48 -16.96
N ASP A 142 -6.95 -20.73 -17.46
CA ASP A 142 -7.77 -21.91 -17.21
C ASP A 142 -7.55 -22.95 -18.35
#